data_cf83106f30444ff0d613c5e81b99ea97
#
_entry.id   cf83106f30444ff0d613c5e81b99ea97
#
_cell.length_a   1.000
_cell.length_b   1.000
_cell.length_c   1.000
_cell.angle_alpha   90.00
_cell.angle_beta   90.00
_cell.angle_gamma   90.00
#
_symmetry.space_group_name_H-M   'P 1'
#
loop_
_entity.id
_entity.type
_entity.pdbx_description
1 polymer ?
#
loop_
_entity_poly.entity_id
_entity_poly.type
_entity_poly.pdbx_seq_one_letter_code
_entity_poly.pdbx_strand_id
1 'polypeptide(L)'
;VCRDVMLEFWHADEKGCYDNGIWHRSSTNLDSGLFSIKTQMPGNTQTAEGKVLAPFISVWITARGINVGLLTRIYFPEHESAINEDPHMELVSESRRSTLMAKAVDGGYHFDIHLQGAAETVFFDV
;
A
#
# COMPACT_ATOMS: atom_id res chain seq x y z
N VAL A 1 3.85 8.70 16.92
CA VAL A 1 4.13 9.19 15.57
C VAL A 1 5.56 8.83 15.19
N CYS A 2 5.71 8.05 14.14
CA CYS A 2 7.02 7.74 13.58
C CYS A 2 7.45 8.90 12.68
N ARG A 3 8.60 9.51 12.98
CA ARG A 3 9.07 10.70 12.28
C ARG A 3 10.30 10.30 11.53
N ASP A 4 10.93 9.66 11.19
CA ASP A 4 12.17 9.36 10.47
C ASP A 4 12.00 8.07 9.67
N VAL A 5 10.98 8.10 8.80
CA VAL A 5 10.61 6.94 8.00
C VAL A 5 10.77 7.27 6.53
N MET A 6 11.43 6.39 5.79
CA MET A 6 11.51 6.46 4.34
C MET A 6 10.52 5.46 3.74
N LEU A 7 9.76 5.91 2.76
CA LEU A 7 8.76 5.11 2.08
C LEU A 7 9.10 5.04 0.59
N GLU A 8 9.09 3.83 0.05
CA GLU A 8 9.25 3.61 -1.38
C GLU A 8 7.98 2.98 -1.91
N PHE A 9 7.42 3.57 -2.97
CA PHE A 9 6.16 3.16 -3.56
C PHE A 9 6.41 2.59 -4.94
N TRP A 10 5.76 1.49 -5.24
CA TRP A 10 5.87 0.83 -6.53
C TRP A 10 4.51 0.31 -6.97
N HIS A 11 4.10 0.65 -8.18
CA HIS A 11 2.84 0.13 -8.71
C HIS A 11 2.86 0.07 -10.24
N ALA A 12 1.90 -0.68 -10.79
CA ALA A 12 1.68 -0.75 -12.22
C ALA A 12 1.14 0.58 -12.75
N ASP A 13 1.19 0.75 -14.07
CA ASP A 13 0.56 1.90 -14.71
C ASP A 13 -0.97 1.73 -14.70
N GLU A 14 -1.69 2.69 -15.30
CA GLU A 14 -3.16 2.67 -15.32
C GLU A 14 -3.75 1.48 -16.07
N LYS A 15 -2.94 0.81 -16.91
CA LYS A 15 -3.34 -0.39 -17.66
C LYS A 15 -2.97 -1.67 -16.95
N GLY A 16 -2.34 -1.59 -15.78
CA GLY A 16 -1.88 -2.75 -15.02
C GLY A 16 -0.57 -3.33 -15.50
N CYS A 17 0.21 -2.57 -16.24
CA CYS A 17 1.48 -3.03 -16.81
C CYS A 17 2.67 -2.52 -15.99
N TYR A 18 3.61 -3.40 -15.68
CA TYR A 18 4.84 -3.05 -14.97
C TYR A 18 5.98 -2.63 -15.89
N ASP A 19 5.84 -2.77 -17.21
CA ASP A 19 6.85 -2.30 -18.16
C ASP A 19 7.07 -0.79 -18.02
N ASN A 20 6.00 -0.08 -17.69
CA ASN A 20 6.04 1.34 -17.38
C ASN A 20 5.69 1.56 -15.91
N GLY A 21 6.19 0.68 -15.04
CA GLY A 21 5.92 0.75 -13.60
C GLY A 21 6.32 2.09 -13.01
N ILE A 22 5.56 2.51 -12.01
CA ILE A 22 5.73 3.81 -11.39
C ILE A 22 6.38 3.65 -10.03
N TRP A 23 7.44 4.42 -9.81
CA TRP A 23 8.23 4.39 -8.60
C TRP A 23 8.24 5.78 -7.97
N HIS A 24 8.00 5.85 -6.68
CA HIS A 24 8.11 7.07 -5.89
C HIS A 24 8.85 6.81 -4.59
N ARG A 25 9.48 7.83 -4.08
CA ARG A 25 10.13 7.80 -2.77
C ARG A 25 9.68 9.02 -1.99
N SER A 26 9.32 8.82 -0.73
CA SER A 26 8.93 9.90 0.17
C SER A 26 9.46 9.62 1.56
N SER A 27 9.70 10.67 2.32
CA SER A 27 10.02 10.52 3.74
C SER A 27 8.95 11.23 4.55
N THR A 28 8.79 10.81 5.81
CA THR A 28 7.84 11.46 6.70
C THR A 28 8.35 12.83 7.10
N ASN A 29 7.41 13.76 7.28
CA ASN A 29 7.73 15.07 7.85
C ASN A 29 8.19 14.88 9.28
N LEU A 30 9.29 15.52 9.67
CA LEU A 30 9.88 15.35 10.99
C LEU A 30 8.99 15.84 12.14
N ASP A 31 8.11 16.79 11.87
CA ASP A 31 7.22 17.33 12.89
C ASP A 31 5.89 16.59 12.99
N SER A 32 5.28 16.24 11.84
CA SER A 32 3.94 15.67 11.80
C SER A 32 3.93 14.15 11.58
N GLY A 33 5.00 13.58 11.04
CA GLY A 33 5.03 12.17 10.65
C GLY A 33 4.21 11.86 9.40
N LEU A 34 3.80 12.87 8.65
CA LEU A 34 3.03 12.71 7.43
C LEU A 34 3.93 12.50 6.21
N PHE A 35 3.41 11.76 5.24
CA PHE A 35 4.04 11.61 3.94
C PHE A 35 3.01 11.92 2.85
N SER A 36 3.50 12.22 1.64
CA SER A 36 2.62 12.49 0.50
C SER A 36 3.33 12.16 -0.80
N ILE A 37 2.58 11.58 -1.73
CA ILE A 37 3.03 11.39 -3.11
C ILE A 37 1.91 11.79 -4.05
N LYS A 38 2.29 12.19 -5.26
CA LYS A 38 1.34 12.39 -6.35
C LYS A 38 1.59 11.31 -7.38
N THR A 39 0.57 10.55 -7.71
CA THR A 39 0.68 9.46 -8.68
C THR A 39 -0.65 9.21 -9.35
N GLN A 40 -0.67 8.27 -10.28
CA GLN A 40 -1.90 7.86 -10.98
C GLN A 40 -2.43 6.57 -10.35
N MET A 41 -3.74 6.32 -10.54
CA MET A 41 -4.36 5.09 -10.06
C MET A 41 -3.81 3.91 -10.86
N PRO A 42 -3.28 2.86 -10.19
CA PRO A 42 -2.85 1.66 -10.90
C PRO A 42 -4.03 0.88 -11.46
N GLY A 43 -3.79 0.12 -12.53
CA GLY A 43 -4.76 -0.80 -13.07
C GLY A 43 -4.69 -2.17 -12.41
N ASN A 44 -5.58 -3.08 -12.84
CA ASN A 44 -5.55 -4.47 -12.39
C ASN A 44 -4.30 -5.16 -12.94
N THR A 45 -3.64 -5.94 -12.09
CA THR A 45 -2.51 -6.76 -12.50
C THR A 45 -2.91 -8.24 -12.47
N GLN A 46 -2.01 -9.12 -12.87
CA GLN A 46 -2.26 -10.56 -12.86
C GLN A 46 -1.11 -11.31 -12.20
N THR A 47 -1.44 -12.43 -11.55
CA THR A 47 -0.43 -13.36 -11.06
C THR A 47 0.15 -14.15 -12.23
N ALA A 48 1.24 -14.91 -12.00
CA ALA A 48 1.83 -15.80 -13.00
C ALA A 48 0.83 -16.85 -13.48
N GLU A 49 -0.18 -17.18 -12.66
CA GLU A 49 -1.22 -18.15 -13.00
C GLU A 49 -2.42 -17.52 -13.72
N GLY A 50 -2.37 -16.23 -13.99
CA GLY A 50 -3.42 -15.51 -14.70
C GLY A 50 -4.57 -15.00 -13.85
N LYS A 51 -4.49 -15.11 -12.51
CA LYS A 51 -5.51 -14.56 -11.63
C LYS A 51 -5.39 -13.05 -11.57
N VAL A 52 -6.52 -12.35 -11.67
CA VAL A 52 -6.55 -10.89 -11.63
C VAL A 52 -6.41 -10.40 -10.20
N LEU A 53 -5.52 -9.43 -9.99
CA LEU A 53 -5.33 -8.76 -8.72
C LEU A 53 -6.03 -7.40 -8.73
N ALA A 54 -6.59 -7.00 -7.59
CA ALA A 54 -7.13 -5.66 -7.43
C ALA A 54 -6.00 -4.63 -7.57
N PRO A 55 -6.31 -3.41 -8.05
CA PRO A 55 -5.29 -2.36 -8.10
C PRO A 55 -4.70 -2.07 -6.72
N PHE A 56 -3.39 -2.00 -6.63
CA PHE A 56 -2.70 -1.74 -5.38
C PHE A 56 -1.37 -1.02 -5.61
N ILE A 57 -0.89 -0.36 -4.56
CA ILE A 57 0.44 0.24 -4.52
C ILE A 57 1.25 -0.51 -3.47
N SER A 58 2.40 -1.06 -3.86
CA SER A 58 3.32 -1.68 -2.92
C SER A 58 4.10 -0.58 -2.18
N VAL A 59 4.26 -0.73 -0.87
CA VAL A 59 4.96 0.24 -0.02
C VAL A 59 6.04 -0.49 0.76
N TRP A 60 7.29 -0.08 0.55
CA TRP A 60 8.43 -0.56 1.31
C TRP A 60 8.80 0.49 2.35
N ILE A 61 8.87 0.09 3.60
CA ILE A 61 9.06 1.00 4.72
C ILE A 61 10.39 0.74 5.40
N THR A 62 11.21 1.78 5.54
CA THR A 62 12.44 1.75 6.31
C THR A 62 12.36 2.83 7.37
N ALA A 63 12.52 2.46 8.63
CA ALA A 63 12.45 3.41 9.74
C ALA A 63 13.63 3.20 10.68
N ARG A 64 13.96 4.26 11.43
CA ARG A 64 15.00 4.16 12.44
C ARG A 64 14.61 3.10 13.49
N GLY A 65 15.55 2.22 13.82
CA GLY A 65 15.31 1.14 14.78
C GLY A 65 14.71 -0.13 14.17
N ILE A 66 14.41 -0.12 12.88
CA ILE A 66 13.97 -1.31 12.15
C ILE A 66 15.20 -1.88 11.43
N ASN A 67 15.57 -3.11 11.76
CA ASN A 67 16.73 -3.77 11.14
C ASN A 67 16.42 -4.32 9.75
N VAL A 68 15.14 -4.56 9.47
CA VAL A 68 14.66 -5.10 8.18
C VAL A 68 13.52 -4.22 7.70
N GLY A 69 13.47 -3.94 6.40
CA GLY A 69 12.35 -3.20 5.83
C GLY A 69 11.03 -3.96 5.92
N LEU A 70 9.94 -3.25 5.94
CA LEU A 70 8.59 -3.81 5.99
C LEU A 70 7.87 -3.55 4.68
N LEU A 71 7.14 -4.56 4.18
CA LEU A 71 6.36 -4.45 2.95
C LEU A 71 4.87 -4.45 3.27
N THR A 72 4.15 -3.46 2.79
CA THR A 72 2.69 -3.44 2.85
C THR A 72 2.12 -3.03 1.49
N ARG A 73 0.80 -2.96 1.39
CA ARG A 73 0.10 -2.57 0.17
C ARG A 73 -1.01 -1.60 0.50
N ILE A 74 -1.28 -0.68 -0.41
CA ILE A 74 -2.41 0.23 -0.32
C ILE A 74 -3.45 -0.21 -1.34
N TYR A 75 -4.67 -0.52 -0.88
CA TYR A 75 -5.83 -0.82 -1.71
C TYR A 75 -6.82 0.34 -1.64
N PHE A 76 -7.71 0.42 -2.62
CA PHE A 76 -8.61 1.57 -2.77
C PHE A 76 -10.07 1.15 -2.63
N PRO A 77 -10.91 1.94 -1.93
CA PRO A 77 -12.28 1.53 -1.63
C PRO A 77 -13.19 1.36 -2.85
N GLU A 78 -12.92 2.06 -3.94
CA GLU A 78 -13.69 1.95 -5.17
C GLU A 78 -13.54 0.60 -5.88
N HIS A 79 -12.55 -0.20 -5.50
CA HIS A 79 -12.28 -1.52 -6.08
C HIS A 79 -12.67 -2.67 -5.16
N GLU A 80 -13.68 -2.47 -4.31
CA GLU A 80 -14.09 -3.44 -3.30
C GLU A 80 -14.40 -4.82 -3.89
N SER A 81 -15.09 -4.89 -5.01
CA SER A 81 -15.41 -6.18 -5.65
C SER A 81 -14.16 -6.94 -6.05
N ALA A 82 -13.20 -6.24 -6.66
CA ALA A 82 -11.93 -6.85 -7.07
C ALA A 82 -11.10 -7.26 -5.84
N ILE A 83 -11.14 -6.48 -4.77
CA ILE A 83 -10.44 -6.78 -3.53
C ILE A 83 -10.97 -8.06 -2.89
N ASN A 84 -12.28 -8.26 -2.88
CA ASN A 84 -12.90 -9.45 -2.32
C ASN A 84 -12.52 -10.73 -3.08
N GLU A 85 -12.15 -10.62 -4.34
CA GLU A 85 -11.74 -11.75 -5.17
C GLU A 85 -10.21 -11.86 -5.30
N ASP A 86 -9.45 -10.92 -4.72
CA ASP A 86 -7.99 -10.89 -4.81
C ASP A 86 -7.38 -12.02 -3.98
N PRO A 87 -6.57 -12.91 -4.60
CA PRO A 87 -5.98 -14.05 -3.88
C PRO A 87 -5.02 -13.63 -2.76
N HIS A 88 -4.36 -12.48 -2.87
CA HIS A 88 -3.49 -11.98 -1.80
C HIS A 88 -4.31 -11.48 -0.61
N MET A 89 -5.45 -10.87 -0.88
CA MET A 89 -6.33 -10.38 0.18
C MET A 89 -7.00 -11.53 0.93
N GLU A 90 -7.23 -12.66 0.29
CA GLU A 90 -7.77 -13.85 0.93
C GLU A 90 -6.87 -14.37 2.06
N LEU A 91 -5.57 -14.11 1.97
CA LEU A 91 -4.60 -14.49 3.00
C LEU A 91 -4.65 -13.59 4.23
N VAL A 92 -5.36 -12.48 4.14
CA VAL A 92 -5.46 -11.50 5.22
C VAL A 92 -6.75 -11.73 6.00
N SER A 93 -6.66 -11.79 7.33
CA SER A 93 -7.81 -11.90 8.22
C SER A 93 -8.80 -10.74 7.92
N GLU A 94 -10.09 -11.05 7.81
CA GLU A 94 -11.11 -10.03 7.52
C GLU A 94 -11.07 -8.86 8.49
N SER A 95 -10.82 -9.13 9.77
CA SER A 95 -10.76 -8.10 10.80
C SER A 95 -9.60 -7.12 10.58
N ARG A 96 -8.59 -7.49 9.79
CA ARG A 96 -7.40 -6.67 9.55
C ARG A 96 -7.31 -6.11 8.14
N ARG A 97 -8.22 -6.47 7.26
CA ARG A 97 -8.21 -5.98 5.86
C ARG A 97 -8.31 -4.46 5.77
N SER A 98 -9.02 -3.84 6.70
CA SER A 98 -9.16 -2.38 6.75
C SER A 98 -7.83 -1.65 6.90
N THR A 99 -6.82 -2.31 7.47
CA THR A 99 -5.49 -1.69 7.64
C THR A 99 -4.78 -1.48 6.30
N LEU A 100 -5.24 -2.15 5.24
CA LEU A 100 -4.70 -2.05 3.89
C LEU A 100 -5.52 -1.13 2.98
N MET A 101 -6.62 -0.56 3.49
CA MET A 101 -7.54 0.25 2.69
C MET A 101 -7.28 1.73 2.89
N ALA A 102 -7.06 2.45 1.77
CA ALA A 102 -7.02 3.90 1.78
C ALA A 102 -8.44 4.44 1.97
N LYS A 103 -8.55 5.64 2.50
CA LYS A 103 -9.82 6.34 2.63
C LYS A 103 -9.88 7.45 1.59
N ALA A 104 -10.99 7.53 0.85
CA ALA A 104 -11.18 8.60 -0.11
C ALA A 104 -11.40 9.92 0.64
N VAL A 105 -10.70 10.95 0.22
CA VAL A 105 -10.84 12.31 0.74
C VAL A 105 -10.92 13.28 -0.42
N ASP A 106 -11.23 14.55 -0.17
CA ASP A 106 -11.26 15.57 -1.23
C ASP A 106 -9.88 15.67 -1.90
N GLY A 107 -9.86 15.40 -3.18
CA GLY A 107 -8.63 15.51 -3.99
C GLY A 107 -7.67 14.33 -3.89
N GLY A 108 -8.06 13.23 -3.26
CA GLY A 108 -7.16 12.07 -3.18
C GLY A 108 -7.53 11.02 -2.16
N TYR A 109 -6.52 10.44 -1.53
CA TYR A 109 -6.67 9.35 -0.57
C TYR A 109 -5.81 9.60 0.65
N HIS A 110 -6.29 9.08 1.78
CA HIS A 110 -5.58 9.09 3.06
C HIS A 110 -5.28 7.64 3.47
N PHE A 111 -4.06 7.36 3.90
CA PHE A 111 -3.66 6.02 4.34
C PHE A 111 -2.74 6.12 5.55
N ASP A 112 -3.15 5.51 6.66
CA ASP A 112 -2.37 5.46 7.89
C ASP A 112 -1.62 4.14 7.99
N ILE A 113 -0.36 4.21 8.42
CA ILE A 113 0.47 3.03 8.65
C ILE A 113 0.78 2.95 10.14
N HIS A 114 0.38 1.86 10.77
CA HIS A 114 0.64 1.58 12.17
C HIS A 114 1.67 0.45 12.27
N LEU A 115 2.84 0.75 12.81
CA LEU A 115 3.94 -0.20 12.88
C LEU A 115 3.78 -1.21 14.02
N GLN A 116 2.94 -0.91 15.00
CA GLN A 116 2.66 -1.79 16.14
C GLN A 116 1.35 -1.40 16.80
N GLY A 117 0.87 -2.25 17.70
CA GLY A 117 -0.34 -1.99 18.48
C GLY A 117 -1.56 -2.71 17.93
N ALA A 118 -2.73 -2.45 18.51
CA ALA A 118 -3.97 -3.12 18.16
C ALA A 118 -4.42 -2.86 16.72
N ALA A 119 -4.05 -1.70 16.17
CA ALA A 119 -4.39 -1.31 14.80
C ALA A 119 -3.21 -1.50 13.83
N GLU A 120 -2.27 -2.39 14.16
CA GLU A 120 -1.09 -2.63 13.33
C GLU A 120 -1.48 -2.95 11.89
N THR A 121 -0.83 -2.25 10.95
CA THR A 121 -0.98 -2.50 9.52
C THR A 121 -0.50 -3.92 9.19
N VAL A 122 -1.18 -4.59 8.27
CA VAL A 122 -0.72 -5.90 7.80
C VAL A 122 0.54 -5.72 6.98
N PHE A 123 1.57 -6.50 7.30
CA PHE A 123 2.82 -6.53 6.55
C PHE A 123 2.98 -7.91 5.90
N PHE A 124 3.51 -7.91 4.68
CA PHE A 124 3.72 -9.13 3.92
C PHE A 124 5.17 -9.61 4.05
N ASP A 125 5.35 -10.91 3.99
CA ASP A 125 6.69 -11.49 3.93
C ASP A 125 7.32 -11.19 2.57
N VAL A 126 8.60 -10.90 2.59
CA VAL A 126 9.37 -10.55 1.40
C VAL A 126 10.15 -11.76 0.91
#